data_ecd00d15669027d84e73b05bfa41cc09
#
_entry.id   ecd00d15669027d84e73b05bfa41cc09
#
_cell.length_a   1.000
_cell.length_b   1.000
_cell.length_c   1.000
_cell.angle_alpha   90.00
_cell.angle_beta   90.00
_cell.angle_gamma   90.00
#
_symmetry.space_group_name_H-M   'P 1'
#
loop_
_entity.id
_entity.type
_entity.pdbx_description
1 polymer ?
#
loop_
_entity_poly.entity_id
_entity_poly.type
_entity_poly.pdbx_seq_one_letter_code
_entity_poly.pdbx_strand_id
1 'polypeptide(L)'
;MSIDKILDIMEDEARRRNAPVYTLKERTSDPFKVLISAILSTRTRDEQTVSVADRLFQRVSDFSDLKNMETRELEDLLKGVGFYRNKAKILKKLAEELDGKEIPSTLEGLLKLPGVGRKVANIVLSEVFGVETIAVDTHVHRIANRLGVVETKTPEETEIELKKRIPEKLWRRVNRAFVGYGQTVCKPLRPMCEECKISIHCRYYRKEKNISPRAD
;
A
#
# COMPACT_ATOMS: atom_id res chain seq x y z
N MET A 1 16.52 -10.50 -16.29
CA MET A 1 15.80 -9.21 -16.56
C MET A 1 15.98 -8.30 -15.34
N SER A 2 16.36 -7.03 -15.54
CA SER A 2 16.60 -6.09 -14.45
C SER A 2 15.31 -5.77 -13.67
N ILE A 3 15.42 -5.40 -12.38
CA ILE A 3 14.27 -5.04 -11.54
C ILE A 3 13.53 -3.81 -12.09
N ASP A 4 14.24 -2.87 -12.69
CA ASP A 4 13.65 -1.68 -13.31
C ASP A 4 12.68 -2.06 -14.44
N LYS A 5 13.10 -2.92 -15.36
CA LYS A 5 12.23 -3.45 -16.41
C LYS A 5 11.04 -4.24 -15.86
N ILE A 6 11.21 -4.96 -14.75
CA ILE A 6 10.11 -5.65 -14.08
C ILE A 6 9.08 -4.62 -13.58
N LEU A 7 9.55 -3.55 -12.94
CA LEU A 7 8.68 -2.47 -12.46
C LEU A 7 7.93 -1.78 -13.60
N ASP A 8 8.62 -1.46 -14.72
CA ASP A 8 7.98 -0.88 -15.91
C ASP A 8 6.84 -1.75 -16.42
N ILE A 9 7.09 -3.05 -16.62
CA ILE A 9 6.06 -3.99 -17.08
C ILE A 9 4.89 -4.08 -16.10
N MET A 10 5.17 -4.11 -14.79
CA MET A 10 4.12 -4.17 -13.78
C MET A 10 3.25 -2.91 -13.78
N GLU A 11 3.85 -1.73 -13.87
CA GLU A 11 3.14 -0.45 -13.90
C GLU A 11 2.29 -0.33 -15.17
N ASP A 12 2.84 -0.66 -16.34
CA ASP A 12 2.12 -0.60 -17.62
C ASP A 12 0.92 -1.56 -17.64
N GLU A 13 1.11 -2.81 -17.22
CA GLU A 13 0.02 -3.78 -17.16
C GLU A 13 -1.06 -3.38 -16.14
N ALA A 14 -0.66 -2.86 -14.98
CA ALA A 14 -1.59 -2.42 -13.97
C ALA A 14 -2.41 -1.19 -14.45
N ARG A 15 -1.79 -0.23 -15.13
CA ARG A 15 -2.49 0.91 -15.74
C ARG A 15 -3.43 0.45 -16.85
N ARG A 16 -2.95 -0.39 -17.77
CA ARG A 16 -3.76 -0.93 -18.86
C ARG A 16 -5.01 -1.68 -18.36
N ARG A 17 -4.91 -2.31 -17.19
CA ARG A 17 -6.00 -3.06 -16.56
C ARG A 17 -6.77 -2.25 -15.51
N ASN A 18 -6.59 -0.92 -15.46
CA ASN A 18 -7.27 0.01 -14.54
C ASN A 18 -7.17 -0.44 -13.07
N ALA A 19 -5.95 -0.77 -12.61
CA ALA A 19 -5.74 -1.17 -11.23
C ALA A 19 -6.15 -0.06 -10.24
N PRO A 20 -6.96 -0.37 -9.20
CA PRO A 20 -7.50 0.62 -8.26
C PRO A 20 -6.45 1.51 -7.60
N VAL A 21 -5.25 1.00 -7.32
CA VAL A 21 -4.16 1.78 -6.71
C VAL A 21 -3.78 3.01 -7.52
N TYR A 22 -3.92 2.98 -8.84
CA TYR A 22 -3.61 4.13 -9.69
C TYR A 22 -4.71 5.20 -9.65
N THR A 23 -5.96 4.80 -9.49
CA THR A 23 -7.10 5.71 -9.34
C THR A 23 -7.04 6.47 -8.01
N LEU A 24 -6.63 5.79 -6.91
CA LEU A 24 -6.48 6.39 -5.58
C LEU A 24 -5.40 7.46 -5.51
N LYS A 25 -4.25 7.22 -6.13
CA LYS A 25 -3.07 8.10 -6.03
C LYS A 25 -3.22 9.44 -6.76
N GLU A 26 -4.06 9.49 -7.76
CA GLU A 26 -4.25 10.73 -8.53
C GLU A 26 -5.12 11.77 -7.80
N ARG A 27 -5.70 11.40 -6.63
CA ARG A 27 -6.73 12.20 -5.96
C ARG A 27 -6.25 13.19 -4.91
N THR A 28 -5.08 12.99 -4.29
CA THR A 28 -4.63 13.93 -3.25
C THR A 28 -3.14 13.84 -2.91
N SER A 29 -2.52 15.01 -2.67
CA SER A 29 -1.21 15.16 -2.03
C SER A 29 -1.33 15.74 -0.61
N ASP A 30 -2.55 15.94 -0.12
CA ASP A 30 -2.84 16.46 1.20
C ASP A 30 -2.38 15.46 2.28
N PRO A 31 -1.49 15.85 3.20
CA PRO A 31 -0.94 14.96 4.21
C PRO A 31 -1.99 14.32 5.12
N PHE A 32 -3.03 15.07 5.52
CA PHE A 32 -4.14 14.57 6.30
C PHE A 32 -4.87 13.44 5.54
N LYS A 33 -5.26 13.71 4.30
CA LYS A 33 -5.99 12.75 3.48
C LYS A 33 -5.16 11.50 3.16
N VAL A 34 -3.86 11.65 2.92
CA VAL A 34 -2.95 10.52 2.70
C VAL A 34 -2.87 9.63 3.94
N LEU A 35 -2.66 10.20 5.12
CA LEU A 35 -2.56 9.44 6.38
C LEU A 35 -3.86 8.70 6.69
N ILE A 36 -5.00 9.40 6.63
CA ILE A 36 -6.32 8.80 6.89
C ILE A 36 -6.61 7.68 5.88
N SER A 37 -6.41 7.92 4.58
CA SER A 37 -6.65 6.90 3.54
C SER A 37 -5.75 5.67 3.72
N ALA A 38 -4.49 5.85 4.10
CA ALA A 38 -3.57 4.76 4.36
C ALA A 38 -4.03 3.90 5.56
N ILE A 39 -4.57 4.50 6.63
CA ILE A 39 -5.18 3.79 7.76
C ILE A 39 -6.45 3.05 7.31
N LEU A 40 -7.34 3.72 6.56
CA LEU A 40 -8.58 3.12 6.06
C LEU A 40 -8.33 1.91 5.14
N SER A 41 -7.25 1.94 4.36
CA SER A 41 -6.88 0.86 3.43
C SER A 41 -6.44 -0.44 4.12
N THR A 42 -6.09 -0.39 5.42
CA THR A 42 -5.66 -1.59 6.15
C THR A 42 -6.79 -2.62 6.22
N ARG A 43 -6.56 -3.86 5.74
CA ARG A 43 -7.56 -4.94 5.70
C ARG A 43 -8.88 -4.54 5.04
N THR A 44 -8.81 -3.70 4.01
CA THR A 44 -9.96 -3.23 3.23
C THR A 44 -9.60 -3.29 1.75
N ARG A 45 -10.56 -3.59 0.89
CA ARG A 45 -10.38 -3.52 -0.56
C ARG A 45 -10.27 -2.05 -1.00
N ASP A 46 -9.45 -1.78 -2.00
CA ASP A 46 -9.15 -0.41 -2.40
C ASP A 46 -10.38 0.35 -2.89
N GLU A 47 -11.28 -0.29 -3.66
CA GLU A 47 -12.53 0.33 -4.12
C GLU A 47 -13.42 0.79 -2.95
N GLN A 48 -13.49 -0.03 -1.88
CA GLN A 48 -14.24 0.32 -0.66
C GLN A 48 -13.53 1.46 0.09
N THR A 49 -12.19 1.44 0.11
CA THR A 49 -11.41 2.51 0.73
C THR A 49 -11.66 3.84 0.04
N VAL A 50 -11.66 3.88 -1.31
CA VAL A 50 -11.97 5.10 -2.08
C VAL A 50 -13.34 5.64 -1.71
N SER A 51 -14.38 4.80 -1.85
CA SER A 51 -15.77 5.22 -1.62
C SER A 51 -15.98 5.77 -0.20
N VAL A 52 -15.37 5.13 0.80
CA VAL A 52 -15.47 5.57 2.19
C VAL A 52 -14.64 6.83 2.47
N ALA A 53 -13.44 6.91 1.91
CA ALA A 53 -12.58 8.09 2.05
C ALA A 53 -13.25 9.33 1.41
N ASP A 54 -13.80 9.20 0.20
CA ASP A 54 -14.53 10.28 -0.47
C ASP A 54 -15.70 10.79 0.39
N ARG A 55 -16.49 9.88 0.97
CA ARG A 55 -17.61 10.23 1.85
C ARG A 55 -17.13 10.92 3.14
N LEU A 56 -16.05 10.45 3.73
CA LEU A 56 -15.47 11.05 4.93
C LEU A 56 -14.94 12.45 4.64
N PHE A 57 -14.18 12.65 3.56
CA PHE A 57 -13.56 13.93 3.21
C PHE A 57 -14.54 14.99 2.68
N GLN A 58 -15.81 14.64 2.44
CA GLN A 58 -16.89 15.60 2.26
C GLN A 58 -17.35 16.24 3.57
N ARG A 59 -17.04 15.62 4.71
CA ARG A 59 -17.48 16.03 6.04
C ARG A 59 -16.36 16.54 6.93
N VAL A 60 -15.10 16.17 6.65
CA VAL A 60 -13.93 16.58 7.41
C VAL A 60 -12.81 17.02 6.48
N SER A 61 -12.14 18.10 6.85
CA SER A 61 -11.03 18.69 6.10
C SER A 61 -9.69 18.56 6.83
N ASP A 62 -9.70 18.38 8.15
CA ASP A 62 -8.53 18.33 9.02
C ASP A 62 -8.76 17.49 10.29
N PHE A 63 -7.76 17.47 11.18
CA PHE A 63 -7.84 16.73 12.45
C PHE A 63 -8.80 17.38 13.44
N SER A 64 -9.02 18.70 13.38
CA SER A 64 -9.97 19.40 14.25
C SER A 64 -11.40 18.98 13.95
N ASP A 65 -11.79 18.95 12.67
CA ASP A 65 -13.09 18.45 12.24
C ASP A 65 -13.31 17.01 12.71
N LEU A 66 -12.30 16.15 12.49
CA LEU A 66 -12.36 14.74 12.86
C LEU A 66 -12.45 14.54 14.38
N LYS A 67 -11.76 15.36 15.17
CA LYS A 67 -11.81 15.36 16.63
C LYS A 67 -13.18 15.79 17.15
N ASN A 68 -13.79 16.80 16.53
CA ASN A 68 -15.07 17.36 16.98
C ASN A 68 -16.28 16.52 16.51
N MET A 69 -16.14 15.67 15.50
CA MET A 69 -17.21 14.81 15.01
C MET A 69 -17.63 13.79 16.07
N GLU A 70 -18.94 13.53 16.21
CA GLU A 70 -19.45 12.49 17.09
C GLU A 70 -18.97 11.09 16.65
N THR A 71 -18.54 10.26 17.62
CA THR A 71 -18.00 8.93 17.31
C THR A 71 -18.96 8.05 16.52
N ARG A 72 -20.27 8.15 16.81
CA ARG A 72 -21.31 7.40 16.10
C ARG A 72 -21.45 7.85 14.66
N GLU A 73 -21.39 9.15 14.40
CA GLU A 73 -21.41 9.72 13.05
C GLU A 73 -20.18 9.23 12.25
N LEU A 74 -18.98 9.25 12.87
CA LEU A 74 -17.78 8.74 12.25
C LEU A 74 -17.88 7.24 11.93
N GLU A 75 -18.41 6.43 12.85
CA GLU A 75 -18.65 5.01 12.59
C GLU A 75 -19.59 4.80 11.37
N ASP A 76 -20.65 5.60 11.26
CA ASP A 76 -21.59 5.53 10.13
C ASP A 76 -20.92 5.91 8.80
N LEU A 77 -20.09 6.94 8.79
CA LEU A 77 -19.31 7.33 7.62
C LEU A 77 -18.29 6.25 7.20
N LEU A 78 -17.76 5.50 8.15
CA LEU A 78 -16.76 4.45 7.89
C LEU A 78 -17.37 3.09 7.53
N LYS A 79 -18.70 2.91 7.54
CA LYS A 79 -19.33 1.68 7.08
C LYS A 79 -18.88 1.33 5.65
N GLY A 80 -18.38 0.11 5.48
CA GLY A 80 -17.83 -0.38 4.21
C GLY A 80 -16.33 -0.71 4.29
N VAL A 81 -15.56 -0.10 5.20
CA VAL A 81 -14.19 -0.55 5.45
C VAL A 81 -14.15 -1.63 6.53
N GLY A 82 -13.18 -2.54 6.40
CA GLY A 82 -12.97 -3.58 7.40
C GLY A 82 -12.65 -2.98 8.78
N PHE A 83 -13.25 -3.54 9.84
CA PHE A 83 -13.05 -3.10 11.22
C PHE A 83 -13.40 -1.62 11.48
N TYR A 84 -14.41 -1.08 10.82
CA TYR A 84 -14.76 0.34 10.81
C TYR A 84 -14.91 0.94 12.20
N ARG A 85 -15.53 0.24 13.17
CA ARG A 85 -15.68 0.74 14.55
C ARG A 85 -14.33 0.93 15.26
N ASN A 86 -13.41 -0.02 15.06
CA ASN A 86 -12.06 0.12 15.62
C ASN A 86 -11.29 1.24 14.93
N LYS A 87 -11.45 1.39 13.60
CA LYS A 87 -10.87 2.49 12.85
C LYS A 87 -11.42 3.84 13.31
N ALA A 88 -12.72 3.97 13.58
CA ALA A 88 -13.30 5.19 14.15
C ALA A 88 -12.61 5.58 15.47
N LYS A 89 -12.44 4.63 16.38
CA LYS A 89 -11.73 4.86 17.65
C LYS A 89 -10.26 5.27 17.43
N ILE A 90 -9.58 4.64 16.47
CA ILE A 90 -8.20 4.98 16.11
C ILE A 90 -8.14 6.40 15.55
N LEU A 91 -9.02 6.75 14.62
CA LEU A 91 -9.04 8.06 13.99
C LEU A 91 -9.36 9.18 15.00
N LYS A 92 -10.23 8.93 15.98
CA LYS A 92 -10.50 9.88 17.08
C LYS A 92 -9.24 10.15 17.90
N LYS A 93 -8.55 9.08 18.34
CA LYS A 93 -7.29 9.23 19.10
C LYS A 93 -6.20 9.91 18.28
N LEU A 94 -6.10 9.57 16.99
CA LEU A 94 -5.16 10.21 16.07
C LEU A 94 -5.44 11.72 15.94
N ALA A 95 -6.73 12.08 15.83
CA ALA A 95 -7.14 13.48 15.76
C ALA A 95 -6.83 14.26 17.05
N GLU A 96 -7.02 13.64 18.21
CA GLU A 96 -6.64 14.23 19.52
C GLU A 96 -5.13 14.47 19.60
N GLU A 97 -4.30 13.58 19.05
CA GLU A 97 -2.84 13.73 19.07
C GLU A 97 -2.32 14.75 18.05
N LEU A 98 -2.95 14.87 16.88
CA LEU A 98 -2.46 15.69 15.77
C LEU A 98 -3.23 17.00 15.57
N ASP A 99 -4.25 17.29 16.38
CA ASP A 99 -4.97 18.58 16.31
C ASP A 99 -4.02 19.75 16.60
N GLY A 100 -3.91 20.66 15.63
CA GLY A 100 -2.97 21.80 15.70
C GLY A 100 -1.48 21.44 15.60
N LYS A 101 -1.14 20.21 15.21
CA LYS A 101 0.25 19.75 15.05
C LYS A 101 0.53 19.26 13.63
N GLU A 102 1.80 19.29 13.27
CA GLU A 102 2.26 18.69 12.01
C GLU A 102 2.36 17.17 12.12
N ILE A 103 2.11 16.48 11.00
CA ILE A 103 2.35 15.04 10.88
C ILE A 103 3.86 14.78 10.94
N PRO A 104 4.34 13.85 11.80
CA PRO A 104 5.76 13.52 11.88
C PRO A 104 6.35 13.09 10.55
N SER A 105 7.53 13.60 10.21
CA SER A 105 8.25 13.28 8.97
C SER A 105 9.28 12.16 9.11
N THR A 106 9.31 11.47 10.26
CA THR A 106 10.22 10.35 10.53
C THR A 106 9.47 9.05 10.76
N LEU A 107 10.09 7.91 10.41
CA LEU A 107 9.50 6.59 10.66
C LEU A 107 9.17 6.39 12.15
N GLU A 108 10.10 6.75 13.02
CA GLU A 108 9.92 6.62 14.47
C GLU A 108 8.74 7.47 14.98
N GLY A 109 8.64 8.72 14.54
CA GLY A 109 7.55 9.61 14.91
C GLY A 109 6.19 9.07 14.44
N LEU A 110 6.11 8.61 13.20
CA LEU A 110 4.89 8.04 12.64
C LEU A 110 4.46 6.76 13.35
N LEU A 111 5.40 5.90 13.74
CA LEU A 111 5.08 4.64 14.44
C LEU A 111 4.52 4.85 15.86
N LYS A 112 4.68 6.04 16.46
CA LYS A 112 4.08 6.40 17.76
C LYS A 112 2.59 6.75 17.63
N LEU A 113 2.13 7.08 16.42
CA LEU A 113 0.75 7.49 16.19
C LEU A 113 -0.24 6.32 16.25
N PRO A 114 -1.45 6.52 16.80
CA PRO A 114 -2.50 5.52 16.85
C PRO A 114 -2.83 4.95 15.45
N GLY A 115 -2.80 3.62 15.32
CA GLY A 115 -3.16 2.94 14.08
C GLY A 115 -2.13 2.99 12.95
N VAL A 116 -0.97 3.58 13.20
CA VAL A 116 0.12 3.70 12.22
C VAL A 116 1.14 2.58 12.43
N GLY A 117 1.08 1.55 11.59
CA GLY A 117 2.13 0.53 11.49
C GLY A 117 3.14 0.87 10.38
N ARG A 118 4.20 0.05 10.23
CA ARG A 118 5.28 0.27 9.25
C ARG A 118 4.78 0.54 7.83
N LYS A 119 3.79 -0.23 7.34
CA LYS A 119 3.22 -0.04 5.99
C LYS A 119 2.60 1.35 5.83
N VAL A 120 1.80 1.81 6.80
CA VAL A 120 1.16 3.13 6.78
C VAL A 120 2.22 4.23 6.87
N ALA A 121 3.17 4.11 7.81
CA ALA A 121 4.27 5.05 7.97
C ALA A 121 5.09 5.21 6.67
N ASN A 122 5.46 4.11 6.03
CA ASN A 122 6.21 4.14 4.77
C ASN A 122 5.40 4.76 3.61
N ILE A 123 4.06 4.59 3.58
CA ILE A 123 3.21 5.29 2.60
C ILE A 123 3.26 6.80 2.85
N VAL A 124 3.09 7.25 4.08
CA VAL A 124 3.10 8.67 4.43
C VAL A 124 4.47 9.28 4.11
N LEU A 125 5.57 8.63 4.51
CA LEU A 125 6.92 9.09 4.21
C LEU A 125 7.15 9.23 2.71
N SER A 126 6.71 8.26 1.92
CA SER A 126 6.88 8.27 0.48
C SER A 126 6.01 9.32 -0.21
N GLU A 127 4.71 9.40 0.13
CA GLU A 127 3.74 10.20 -0.62
C GLU A 127 3.70 11.66 -0.17
N VAL A 128 3.92 11.91 1.13
CA VAL A 128 3.86 13.27 1.71
C VAL A 128 5.24 13.91 1.73
N PHE A 129 6.24 13.18 2.20
CA PHE A 129 7.57 13.73 2.45
C PHE A 129 8.59 13.40 1.37
N GLY A 130 8.22 12.62 0.35
CA GLY A 130 9.12 12.29 -0.75
C GLY A 130 10.30 11.38 -0.36
N VAL A 131 10.24 10.74 0.82
CA VAL A 131 11.31 9.87 1.31
C VAL A 131 11.36 8.58 0.51
N GLU A 132 12.56 8.18 0.07
CA GLU A 132 12.76 6.90 -0.58
C GLU A 132 12.56 5.76 0.44
N THR A 133 11.45 5.03 0.29
CA THR A 133 11.11 3.90 1.16
C THR A 133 10.19 2.91 0.45
N ILE A 134 10.09 1.69 1.00
CA ILE A 134 9.25 0.62 0.47
C ILE A 134 8.14 0.32 1.45
N ALA A 135 6.89 0.63 1.08
CA ALA A 135 5.72 0.20 1.85
C ALA A 135 5.35 -1.23 1.45
N VAL A 136 5.60 -2.19 2.33
CA VAL A 136 5.29 -3.60 2.08
C VAL A 136 3.91 -3.96 2.62
N ASP A 137 3.01 -4.32 1.71
CA ASP A 137 1.70 -4.90 2.02
C ASP A 137 1.65 -6.38 1.62
N THR A 138 0.46 -6.98 1.67
CA THR A 138 0.26 -8.37 1.28
C THR A 138 0.53 -8.63 -0.21
N HIS A 139 0.37 -7.64 -1.09
CA HIS A 139 0.69 -7.75 -2.51
C HIS A 139 2.20 -7.74 -2.72
N VAL A 140 2.90 -6.76 -2.17
CA VAL A 140 4.36 -6.65 -2.26
C VAL A 140 5.02 -7.90 -1.70
N HIS A 141 4.67 -8.30 -0.46
CA HIS A 141 5.20 -9.49 0.18
C HIS A 141 5.00 -10.75 -0.67
N ARG A 142 3.77 -11.00 -1.12
CA ARG A 142 3.44 -12.18 -1.95
C ARG A 142 4.20 -12.21 -3.25
N ILE A 143 4.20 -11.11 -3.98
CA ILE A 143 4.77 -11.07 -5.33
C ILE A 143 6.29 -11.11 -5.30
N ALA A 144 6.93 -10.41 -4.36
CA ALA A 144 8.38 -10.46 -4.19
C ALA A 144 8.88 -11.88 -3.92
N ASN A 145 8.16 -12.63 -3.06
CA ASN A 145 8.44 -14.05 -2.79
C ASN A 145 8.14 -14.95 -4.01
N ARG A 146 7.02 -14.73 -4.72
CA ARG A 146 6.68 -15.51 -5.93
C ARG A 146 7.68 -15.31 -7.06
N LEU A 147 8.13 -14.09 -7.27
CA LEU A 147 9.17 -13.79 -8.25
C LEU A 147 10.51 -14.44 -7.87
N GLY A 148 10.77 -14.61 -6.57
CA GLY A 148 12.06 -15.06 -6.05
C GLY A 148 13.06 -13.93 -5.88
N VAL A 149 12.59 -12.67 -5.85
CA VAL A 149 13.42 -11.51 -5.50
C VAL A 149 13.87 -11.60 -4.06
N VAL A 150 12.98 -12.10 -3.19
CA VAL A 150 13.26 -12.38 -1.77
C VAL A 150 12.72 -13.76 -1.38
N GLU A 151 13.14 -14.23 -0.20
CA GLU A 151 12.59 -15.41 0.47
C GLU A 151 12.41 -15.09 1.94
N THR A 152 11.20 -14.64 2.31
CA THR A 152 10.90 -14.04 3.61
C THR A 152 9.54 -14.52 4.11
N LYS A 153 9.37 -14.50 5.45
CA LYS A 153 8.14 -14.97 6.10
C LYS A 153 7.21 -13.82 6.50
N THR A 154 7.76 -12.64 6.74
CA THR A 154 6.99 -11.47 7.20
C THR A 154 7.14 -10.28 6.24
N PRO A 155 6.19 -9.33 6.23
CA PRO A 155 6.32 -8.09 5.47
C PRO A 155 7.54 -7.25 5.89
N GLU A 156 7.89 -7.26 7.18
CA GLU A 156 9.04 -6.53 7.73
C GLU A 156 10.35 -7.09 7.18
N GLU A 157 10.51 -8.42 7.18
CA GLU A 157 11.66 -9.07 6.56
C GLU A 157 11.73 -8.75 5.06
N THR A 158 10.57 -8.75 4.39
CA THR A 158 10.49 -8.41 2.95
C THR A 158 10.94 -6.99 2.69
N GLU A 159 10.56 -6.01 3.51
CA GLU A 159 11.01 -4.62 3.40
C GLU A 159 12.54 -4.55 3.47
N ILE A 160 13.12 -5.19 4.49
CA ILE A 160 14.57 -5.18 4.72
C ILE A 160 15.33 -5.83 3.54
N GLU A 161 14.86 -6.98 3.08
CA GLU A 161 15.52 -7.70 1.98
C GLU A 161 15.34 -7.01 0.62
N LEU A 162 14.19 -6.38 0.35
CA LEU A 162 13.99 -5.59 -0.86
C LEU A 162 14.91 -4.37 -0.90
N LYS A 163 15.08 -3.66 0.23
CA LYS A 163 15.98 -2.51 0.33
C LYS A 163 17.45 -2.88 0.05
N LYS A 164 17.88 -4.09 0.38
CA LYS A 164 19.22 -4.58 0.06
C LYS A 164 19.42 -4.90 -1.43
N ARG A 165 18.36 -5.25 -2.15
CA ARG A 165 18.41 -5.80 -3.51
C ARG A 165 17.97 -4.83 -4.60
N ILE A 166 17.13 -3.85 -4.24
CA ILE A 166 16.60 -2.87 -5.17
C ILE A 166 17.34 -1.54 -4.97
N PRO A 167 17.84 -0.90 -6.04
CA PRO A 167 18.41 0.44 -5.94
C PRO A 167 17.45 1.43 -5.29
N GLU A 168 17.94 2.26 -4.38
CA GLU A 168 17.15 3.20 -3.58
C GLU A 168 16.21 4.06 -4.42
N LYS A 169 16.70 4.62 -5.53
CA LYS A 169 15.92 5.43 -6.48
C LYS A 169 14.66 4.76 -7.04
N LEU A 170 14.50 3.44 -6.85
CA LEU A 170 13.33 2.69 -7.31
C LEU A 170 12.37 2.34 -6.16
N TRP A 171 12.71 2.60 -4.90
CA TRP A 171 11.92 2.14 -3.75
C TRP A 171 10.49 2.65 -3.76
N ARG A 172 10.26 3.92 -4.07
CA ARG A 172 8.92 4.50 -4.14
C ARG A 172 8.02 3.86 -5.20
N ARG A 173 8.62 3.30 -6.27
CA ARG A 173 7.89 2.60 -7.33
C ARG A 173 7.40 1.22 -6.89
N VAL A 174 8.14 0.55 -5.99
CA VAL A 174 7.89 -0.86 -5.62
C VAL A 174 6.46 -1.08 -5.15
N ASN A 175 6.00 -0.31 -4.15
CA ASN A 175 4.65 -0.50 -3.61
C ASN A 175 3.60 -0.40 -4.72
N ARG A 176 3.60 0.70 -5.48
CA ARG A 176 2.60 0.99 -6.49
C ARG A 176 2.58 -0.05 -7.61
N ALA A 177 3.76 -0.42 -8.13
CA ALA A 177 3.90 -1.41 -9.19
C ALA A 177 3.39 -2.80 -8.73
N PHE A 178 3.84 -3.26 -7.56
CA PHE A 178 3.49 -4.57 -7.04
C PHE A 178 2.01 -4.66 -6.63
N VAL A 179 1.47 -3.62 -6.00
CA VAL A 179 0.04 -3.58 -5.63
C VAL A 179 -0.82 -3.62 -6.90
N GLY A 180 -0.57 -2.74 -7.85
CA GLY A 180 -1.33 -2.70 -9.10
C GLY A 180 -1.28 -4.02 -9.87
N TYR A 181 -0.10 -4.61 -9.96
CA TYR A 181 0.08 -5.93 -10.58
C TYR A 181 -0.60 -7.05 -9.80
N GLY A 182 -0.59 -6.96 -8.47
CA GLY A 182 -1.23 -7.93 -7.57
C GLY A 182 -2.75 -7.87 -7.59
N GLN A 183 -3.33 -6.71 -7.91
CA GLN A 183 -4.77 -6.52 -8.10
C GLN A 183 -5.26 -7.06 -9.44
N THR A 184 -4.44 -6.99 -10.47
CA THR A 184 -4.85 -7.27 -11.85
C THR A 184 -4.35 -8.59 -12.40
N VAL A 185 -3.08 -8.91 -12.24
CA VAL A 185 -2.43 -10.08 -12.85
C VAL A 185 -2.07 -11.15 -11.82
N CYS A 186 -1.21 -10.81 -10.85
CA CYS A 186 -0.70 -11.78 -9.86
C CYS A 186 -1.63 -11.90 -8.65
N LYS A 187 -2.86 -12.36 -8.87
CA LYS A 187 -3.88 -12.52 -7.83
C LYS A 187 -3.49 -13.57 -6.77
N PRO A 188 -4.03 -13.48 -5.51
CA PRO A 188 -3.66 -14.42 -4.44
C PRO A 188 -3.93 -15.86 -4.79
N LEU A 189 -5.18 -16.21 -5.13
CA LEU A 189 -5.63 -17.59 -5.33
C LEU A 189 -5.47 -18.07 -6.77
N ARG A 190 -5.73 -17.24 -7.76
CA ARG A 190 -5.70 -17.60 -9.18
C ARG A 190 -4.90 -16.55 -9.96
N PRO A 191 -3.56 -16.60 -9.90
CA PRO A 191 -2.72 -15.71 -10.69
C PRO A 191 -2.85 -16.02 -12.18
N MET A 192 -2.90 -14.98 -13.01
CA MET A 192 -3.02 -15.10 -14.46
C MET A 192 -1.63 -15.34 -15.09
N CYS A 193 -1.00 -16.46 -14.74
CA CYS A 193 0.39 -16.73 -15.09
C CYS A 193 0.64 -16.86 -16.59
N GLU A 194 -0.34 -17.36 -17.37
CA GLU A 194 -0.22 -17.50 -18.82
C GLU A 194 -0.26 -16.13 -19.54
N GLU A 195 -0.91 -15.13 -18.94
CA GLU A 195 -0.94 -13.75 -19.46
C GLU A 195 0.18 -12.88 -18.87
N CYS A 196 0.96 -13.41 -17.93
CA CYS A 196 1.94 -12.65 -17.15
C CYS A 196 3.21 -12.41 -17.99
N LYS A 197 3.49 -11.18 -18.37
CA LYS A 197 4.65 -10.81 -19.21
C LYS A 197 6.02 -11.06 -18.56
N ILE A 198 6.04 -11.34 -17.26
CA ILE A 198 7.26 -11.66 -16.50
C ILE A 198 7.29 -13.11 -16.01
N SER A 199 6.39 -13.97 -16.50
CA SER A 199 6.23 -15.36 -16.03
C SER A 199 7.52 -16.19 -16.16
N ILE A 200 8.24 -16.05 -17.26
CA ILE A 200 9.50 -16.78 -17.51
C ILE A 200 10.62 -16.45 -16.50
N HIS A 201 10.55 -15.29 -15.84
CA HIS A 201 11.48 -14.87 -14.78
C HIS A 201 10.95 -15.17 -13.39
N CYS A 202 9.71 -15.67 -13.26
CA CYS A 202 9.04 -15.90 -11.99
C CYS A 202 9.37 -17.28 -11.42
N ARG A 203 9.95 -17.35 -10.21
CA ARG A 203 10.26 -18.59 -9.50
C ARG A 203 9.00 -19.45 -9.29
N TYR A 204 7.87 -18.82 -8.92
CA TYR A 204 6.60 -19.52 -8.73
C TYR A 204 6.13 -20.20 -10.02
N TYR A 205 6.07 -19.47 -11.14
CA TYR A 205 5.64 -20.04 -12.43
C TYR A 205 6.53 -21.18 -12.90
N ARG A 206 7.85 -21.03 -12.78
CA ARG A 206 8.80 -22.08 -13.17
C ARG A 206 8.63 -23.35 -12.34
N LYS A 207 8.36 -23.22 -11.02
CA LYS A 207 8.07 -24.38 -10.16
C LYS A 207 6.78 -25.09 -10.58
N GLU A 208 5.70 -24.33 -10.82
CA GLU A 208 4.40 -24.88 -11.26
C GLU A 208 4.47 -25.60 -12.60
N LYS A 209 5.33 -25.17 -13.52
CA LYS A 209 5.48 -25.75 -14.87
C LYS A 209 6.68 -26.71 -14.99
N ASN A 210 7.38 -27.02 -13.90
CA ASN A 210 8.60 -27.84 -13.90
C ASN A 210 9.69 -27.33 -14.89
N ILE A 211 9.79 -26.01 -15.05
CA ILE A 211 10.79 -25.38 -15.94
C ILE A 211 12.08 -25.18 -15.16
N SER A 212 13.18 -25.75 -15.65
CA SER A 212 14.52 -25.57 -15.06
C SER A 212 14.93 -24.08 -14.98
N PRO A 213 15.72 -23.68 -13.98
CA PRO A 213 16.30 -22.34 -13.94
C PRO A 213 17.11 -22.09 -15.21
N ARG A 214 16.98 -20.92 -15.85
CA ARG A 214 17.92 -20.50 -16.87
C ARG A 214 19.25 -20.24 -16.18
N ALA A 215 20.34 -20.82 -16.69
CA ALA A 215 21.68 -20.34 -16.37
C ALA A 215 21.79 -18.92 -16.96
N ASP A 216 21.99 -17.92 -16.10
CA ASP A 216 22.31 -16.54 -16.49
C ASP A 216 23.81 -16.43 -16.72
#